data_d5b7b53b34e7f209278e1d29d45cf8ca
#
_entry.id   d5b7b53b34e7f209278e1d29d45cf8ca
#
_cell.length_a   1.000
_cell.length_b   1.000
_cell.length_c   1.000
_cell.angle_alpha   90.00
_cell.angle_beta   90.00
_cell.angle_gamma   90.00
#
_symmetry.space_group_name_H-M   'P 1'
#
loop_
_entity.id
_entity.type
_entity.pdbx_description
1 polymer ?
#
loop_
_entity_poly.entity_id
_entity_poly.type
_entity_poly.pdbx_seq_one_letter_code
_entity_poly.pdbx_strand_id
1 'polypeptide(L)'
;MTTRNELKVHGEEIRNRIEARGTDTDTAPGYQRMVSEALFGGLWARGDLPLTDRYICVLSSIMLQKNEPQLRQHIRGALKVDLNAREILEVFVQAGLYGGFPTAENAMTIAHEVFAAVGVKVQVEQDGNESLEELMDMGQNLLEELHGERGTQGLSLIHI
;
A
#
# COMPACT_ATOMS: atom_id res chain seq x y z
N MET A 1 8.27 -30.61 -3.26
CA MET A 1 9.24 -29.59 -2.81
C MET A 1 9.49 -28.65 -3.96
N THR A 2 9.23 -27.36 -3.81
CA THR A 2 9.46 -26.37 -4.87
C THR A 2 10.97 -26.20 -5.09
N THR A 3 11.39 -26.29 -6.32
CA THR A 3 12.81 -26.14 -6.71
C THR A 3 13.18 -24.67 -6.83
N ARG A 4 14.49 -24.35 -6.75
CA ARG A 4 14.98 -22.98 -6.97
C ARG A 4 14.64 -22.45 -8.37
N ASN A 5 14.59 -23.32 -9.37
CA ASN A 5 14.24 -22.92 -10.72
C ASN A 5 12.76 -22.53 -10.82
N GLU A 6 11.87 -23.28 -10.16
CA GLU A 6 10.44 -22.92 -10.09
C GLU A 6 10.23 -21.59 -9.36
N LEU A 7 10.93 -21.35 -8.26
CA LEU A 7 10.89 -20.05 -7.56
C LEU A 7 11.36 -18.90 -8.47
N LYS A 8 12.42 -19.11 -9.24
CA LYS A 8 12.91 -18.12 -10.20
C LYS A 8 11.86 -17.82 -11.27
N VAL A 9 11.27 -18.84 -11.89
CA VAL A 9 10.25 -18.68 -12.93
C VAL A 9 9.04 -17.92 -12.39
N HIS A 10 8.48 -18.36 -11.27
CA HIS A 10 7.35 -17.67 -10.62
C HIS A 10 7.71 -16.22 -10.24
N GLY A 11 8.94 -16.01 -9.76
CA GLY A 11 9.41 -14.67 -9.41
C GLY A 11 9.51 -13.74 -10.62
N GLU A 12 9.97 -14.24 -11.74
CA GLU A 12 10.04 -13.49 -13.00
C GLU A 12 8.64 -13.16 -13.55
N GLU A 13 7.69 -14.10 -13.46
CA GLU A 13 6.28 -13.86 -13.83
C GLU A 13 5.66 -12.74 -13.00
N ILE A 14 5.81 -12.77 -11.67
CA ILE A 14 5.31 -11.70 -10.79
C ILE A 14 6.00 -10.38 -11.10
N ARG A 15 7.34 -10.35 -11.22
CA ARG A 15 8.08 -9.13 -11.55
C ARG A 15 7.60 -8.49 -12.86
N ASN A 16 7.32 -9.30 -13.87
CA ASN A 16 6.79 -8.81 -15.14
C ASN A 16 5.38 -8.25 -14.98
N ARG A 17 4.52 -8.95 -14.22
CA ARG A 17 3.14 -8.51 -13.96
C ARG A 17 3.07 -7.16 -13.26
N ILE A 18 3.93 -6.91 -12.28
CA ILE A 18 3.94 -5.68 -11.50
C ILE A 18 4.95 -4.64 -12.02
N GLU A 19 5.60 -4.91 -13.15
CA GLU A 19 6.66 -4.07 -13.74
C GLU A 19 7.77 -3.69 -12.72
N ALA A 20 8.05 -4.58 -11.78
CA ALA A 20 9.10 -4.39 -10.78
C ALA A 20 10.49 -4.51 -11.43
N ARG A 21 10.88 -3.48 -12.17
CA ARG A 21 12.23 -3.38 -12.74
C ARG A 21 13.19 -3.08 -11.61
N GLY A 22 14.04 -4.05 -11.29
CA GLY A 22 15.23 -3.80 -10.48
C GLY A 22 16.18 -2.84 -11.20
N THR A 23 17.16 -2.31 -10.50
CA THR A 23 18.31 -1.68 -11.16
C THR A 23 18.97 -2.74 -12.03
N ASP A 24 19.25 -2.42 -13.31
CA ASP A 24 19.92 -3.35 -14.25
C ASP A 24 21.36 -3.70 -13.83
N THR A 25 21.85 -3.04 -12.81
CA THR A 25 23.16 -3.29 -12.23
C THR A 25 23.05 -4.28 -11.08
N ASP A 26 23.63 -5.47 -11.26
CA ASP A 26 23.85 -6.42 -10.17
C ASP A 26 24.96 -5.86 -9.26
N THR A 27 24.56 -5.03 -8.31
CA THR A 27 25.47 -4.32 -7.40
C THR A 27 26.25 -5.27 -6.48
N ALA A 28 25.76 -6.50 -6.33
CA ALA A 28 26.44 -7.59 -5.65
C ALA A 28 26.20 -8.90 -6.41
N PRO A 29 27.25 -9.72 -6.65
CA PRO A 29 27.10 -10.96 -7.40
C PRO A 29 25.99 -11.86 -6.83
N GLY A 30 25.01 -12.21 -7.67
CA GLY A 30 23.89 -13.07 -7.29
C GLY A 30 22.75 -12.39 -6.52
N TYR A 31 22.82 -11.09 -6.24
CA TYR A 31 21.78 -10.34 -5.52
C TYR A 31 20.45 -10.38 -6.28
N GLN A 32 20.46 -10.08 -7.58
CA GLN A 32 19.25 -10.07 -8.40
C GLN A 32 18.60 -11.46 -8.48
N ARG A 33 19.39 -12.52 -8.51
CA ARG A 33 18.88 -13.88 -8.46
C ARG A 33 18.21 -14.17 -7.12
N MET A 34 18.82 -13.77 -6.01
CA MET A 34 18.24 -13.92 -4.68
C MET A 34 16.92 -13.16 -4.56
N VAL A 35 16.86 -11.94 -5.08
CA VAL A 35 15.61 -11.13 -5.11
C VAL A 35 14.53 -11.85 -5.92
N SER A 36 14.85 -12.39 -7.10
CA SER A 36 13.88 -13.10 -7.93
C SER A 36 13.39 -14.39 -7.26
N GLU A 37 14.29 -15.19 -6.69
CA GLU A 37 13.95 -16.47 -6.07
C GLU A 37 13.22 -16.28 -4.71
N ALA A 38 13.76 -15.49 -3.81
CA ALA A 38 13.27 -15.38 -2.45
C ALA A 38 12.13 -14.37 -2.29
N LEU A 39 12.32 -13.14 -2.82
CA LEU A 39 11.32 -12.10 -2.66
C LEU A 39 10.12 -12.35 -3.59
N PHE A 40 10.35 -12.39 -4.89
CA PHE A 40 9.25 -12.51 -5.84
C PHE A 40 8.70 -13.93 -5.94
N GLY A 41 9.54 -14.95 -6.08
CA GLY A 41 9.11 -16.34 -6.19
C GLY A 41 8.68 -16.96 -4.86
N GLY A 42 9.36 -16.63 -3.77
CA GLY A 42 9.07 -17.19 -2.45
C GLY A 42 7.99 -16.46 -1.65
N LEU A 43 7.90 -15.13 -1.80
CA LEU A 43 6.96 -14.32 -1.02
C LEU A 43 5.83 -13.74 -1.87
N TRP A 44 6.14 -12.99 -2.92
CA TRP A 44 5.11 -12.31 -3.72
C TRP A 44 4.23 -13.28 -4.54
N ALA A 45 4.77 -14.43 -4.94
CA ALA A 45 4.02 -15.46 -5.67
C ALA A 45 3.09 -16.32 -4.79
N ARG A 46 3.09 -16.12 -3.46
CA ARG A 46 2.16 -16.86 -2.58
C ARG A 46 0.72 -16.46 -2.83
N GLY A 47 -0.16 -17.45 -2.95
CA GLY A 47 -1.57 -17.23 -3.26
C GLY A 47 -2.46 -16.84 -2.08
N ASP A 48 -1.94 -16.92 -0.83
CA ASP A 48 -2.74 -16.71 0.38
C ASP A 48 -3.19 -15.25 0.60
N LEU A 49 -2.49 -14.30 -0.03
CA LEU A 49 -2.82 -12.88 0.04
C LEU A 49 -2.84 -12.30 -1.39
N PRO A 50 -3.94 -11.64 -1.81
CA PRO A 50 -4.02 -10.97 -3.11
C PRO A 50 -2.90 -9.94 -3.31
N LEU A 51 -2.53 -9.67 -4.55
CA LEU A 51 -1.49 -8.68 -4.86
C LEU A 51 -1.89 -7.26 -4.45
N THR A 52 -3.16 -6.92 -4.53
CA THR A 52 -3.72 -5.65 -4.04
C THR A 52 -3.42 -5.44 -2.57
N ASP A 53 -3.74 -6.44 -1.73
CA ASP A 53 -3.54 -6.38 -0.29
C ASP A 53 -2.05 -6.35 0.07
N ARG A 54 -1.20 -7.08 -0.69
CA ARG A 54 0.26 -6.98 -0.56
C ARG A 54 0.74 -5.56 -0.83
N TYR A 55 0.20 -4.89 -1.86
CA TYR A 55 0.56 -3.52 -2.16
C TYR A 55 0.09 -2.54 -1.08
N ILE A 56 -1.09 -2.72 -0.50
CA ILE A 56 -1.55 -1.92 0.64
C ILE A 56 -0.53 -2.01 1.80
N CYS A 57 -0.12 -3.23 2.17
CA CYS A 57 0.89 -3.44 3.22
C CYS A 57 2.25 -2.80 2.86
N VAL A 58 2.69 -2.97 1.61
CA VAL A 58 3.99 -2.46 1.15
C VAL A 58 3.99 -0.94 1.08
N LEU A 59 2.95 -0.32 0.52
CA LEU A 59 2.82 1.13 0.42
C LEU A 59 2.81 1.78 1.80
N SER A 60 2.03 1.24 2.75
CA SER A 60 2.01 1.71 4.15
C SER A 60 3.41 1.62 4.78
N SER A 61 4.10 0.49 4.60
CA SER A 61 5.41 0.27 5.19
C SER A 61 6.48 1.19 4.60
N ILE A 62 6.51 1.36 3.27
CA ILE A 62 7.50 2.20 2.57
C ILE A 62 7.28 3.68 2.87
N MET A 63 6.02 4.12 2.95
CA MET A 63 5.66 5.47 3.36
C MET A 63 6.24 5.78 4.75
N LEU A 64 5.99 4.91 5.73
CA LEU A 64 6.48 5.08 7.10
C LEU A 64 8.02 5.07 7.19
N GLN A 65 8.70 4.34 6.31
CA GLN A 65 10.16 4.35 6.18
C GLN A 65 10.70 5.58 5.46
N LYS A 66 9.83 6.43 4.88
CA LYS A 66 10.20 7.62 4.08
C LYS A 66 11.13 7.28 2.92
N ASN A 67 10.97 6.10 2.34
CA ASN A 67 11.78 5.64 1.21
C ASN A 67 11.15 6.05 -0.11
N GLU A 68 11.33 7.31 -0.49
CA GLU A 68 10.71 7.91 -1.68
C GLU A 68 10.99 7.16 -3.00
N PRO A 69 12.24 6.74 -3.32
CA PRO A 69 12.50 6.02 -4.56
C PRO A 69 11.69 4.72 -4.67
N GLN A 70 11.60 3.96 -3.57
CA GLN A 70 10.81 2.74 -3.52
C GLN A 70 9.31 3.04 -3.56
N LEU A 71 8.87 4.11 -2.87
CA LEU A 71 7.47 4.52 -2.89
C LEU A 71 6.99 4.81 -4.32
N ARG A 72 7.76 5.59 -5.09
CA ARG A 72 7.47 5.87 -6.51
C ARG A 72 7.33 4.59 -7.34
N GLN A 73 8.23 3.65 -7.15
CA GLN A 73 8.21 2.38 -7.87
C GLN A 73 6.99 1.54 -7.49
N HIS A 74 6.68 1.45 -6.20
CA HIS A 74 5.57 0.63 -5.72
C HIS A 74 4.20 1.24 -6.02
N ILE A 75 4.06 2.57 -6.10
CA ILE A 75 2.84 3.21 -6.59
C ILE A 75 2.56 2.80 -8.04
N ARG A 76 3.58 2.81 -8.92
CA ARG A 76 3.41 2.34 -10.31
C ARG A 76 3.00 0.87 -10.36
N GLY A 77 3.61 0.02 -9.55
CA GLY A 77 3.27 -1.40 -9.47
C GLY A 77 1.86 -1.64 -8.93
N ALA A 78 1.41 -0.84 -7.96
CA ALA A 78 0.06 -0.91 -7.40
C ALA A 78 -1.02 -0.63 -8.47
N LEU A 79 -0.80 0.37 -9.32
CA LEU A 79 -1.68 0.66 -10.46
C LEU A 79 -1.76 -0.47 -11.51
N LYS A 80 -0.78 -1.41 -11.53
CA LYS A 80 -0.76 -2.57 -12.45
C LYS A 80 -1.50 -3.78 -11.90
N VAL A 81 -1.87 -3.76 -10.65
CA VAL A 81 -2.61 -4.84 -9.98
C VAL A 81 -4.00 -4.41 -9.54
N ASP A 82 -4.59 -3.49 -10.28
CA ASP A 82 -5.97 -3.01 -10.13
C ASP A 82 -6.25 -2.17 -8.88
N LEU A 83 -5.23 -1.68 -8.14
CA LEU A 83 -5.42 -0.60 -7.19
C LEU A 83 -5.58 0.72 -7.95
N ASN A 84 -6.69 1.41 -7.73
CA ASN A 84 -6.89 2.72 -8.32
C ASN A 84 -6.19 3.84 -7.52
N ALA A 85 -6.10 5.03 -8.11
CA ALA A 85 -5.38 6.14 -7.49
C ALA A 85 -5.99 6.59 -6.17
N ARG A 86 -7.33 6.53 -6.02
CA ARG A 86 -8.02 6.89 -4.78
C ARG A 86 -7.70 5.91 -3.66
N GLU A 87 -7.76 4.60 -3.94
CA GLU A 87 -7.39 3.57 -2.97
C GLU A 87 -5.95 3.72 -2.48
N ILE A 88 -5.02 4.07 -3.40
CA ILE A 88 -3.62 4.34 -3.03
C ILE A 88 -3.53 5.55 -2.08
N LEU A 89 -4.28 6.63 -2.34
CA LEU A 89 -4.30 7.80 -1.46
C LEU A 89 -4.91 7.47 -0.10
N GLU A 90 -6.00 6.68 -0.05
CA GLU A 90 -6.63 6.23 1.19
C GLU A 90 -5.67 5.39 2.05
N VAL A 91 -4.81 4.57 1.45
CA VAL A 91 -3.73 3.88 2.18
C VAL A 91 -2.84 4.87 2.92
N PHE A 92 -2.49 6.01 2.29
CA PHE A 92 -1.64 7.03 2.91
C PHE A 92 -2.37 7.84 3.97
N VAL A 93 -3.65 8.14 3.76
CA VAL A 93 -4.51 8.77 4.77
C VAL A 93 -4.58 7.88 6.02
N GLN A 94 -4.93 6.61 5.84
CA GLN A 94 -5.05 5.66 6.94
C GLN A 94 -3.71 5.47 7.67
N ALA A 95 -2.62 5.27 6.94
CA ALA A 95 -1.29 5.11 7.54
C ALA A 95 -0.78 6.40 8.21
N GLY A 96 -1.26 7.56 7.78
CA GLY A 96 -0.93 8.88 8.35
C GLY A 96 -1.37 9.04 9.80
N LEU A 97 -2.44 8.38 10.21
CA LEU A 97 -2.89 8.34 11.61
C LEU A 97 -1.85 7.72 12.55
N TYR A 98 -1.04 6.79 12.03
CA TYR A 98 -0.01 6.07 12.79
C TYR A 98 1.40 6.61 12.56
N GLY A 99 1.64 7.17 11.36
CA GLY A 99 2.97 7.65 10.93
C GLY A 99 3.17 9.16 10.96
N GLY A 100 2.11 9.90 11.24
CA GLY A 100 2.05 11.36 11.25
C GLY A 100 1.66 11.95 9.89
N PHE A 101 0.79 12.97 9.92
CA PHE A 101 0.26 13.65 8.74
C PHE A 101 1.33 14.21 7.80
N PRO A 102 2.46 14.82 8.25
CA PRO A 102 3.49 15.28 7.33
C PRO A 102 4.09 14.15 6.48
N THR A 103 4.17 12.93 7.03
CA THR A 103 4.64 11.75 6.27
C THR A 103 3.63 11.33 5.22
N ALA A 104 2.34 11.41 5.53
CA ALA A 104 1.25 11.14 4.59
C ALA A 104 1.20 12.19 3.46
N GLU A 105 1.31 13.48 3.79
CA GLU A 105 1.35 14.58 2.80
C GLU A 105 2.50 14.40 1.80
N ASN A 106 3.69 14.05 2.26
CA ASN A 106 4.81 13.76 1.38
C ASN A 106 4.52 12.55 0.46
N ALA A 107 3.93 11.50 1.01
CA ALA A 107 3.56 10.31 0.21
C ALA A 107 2.49 10.63 -0.84
N MET A 108 1.47 11.42 -0.49
CA MET A 108 0.44 11.88 -1.42
C MET A 108 1.02 12.77 -2.52
N THR A 109 1.94 13.67 -2.20
CA THR A 109 2.67 14.48 -3.18
C THR A 109 3.39 13.60 -4.18
N ILE A 110 4.13 12.59 -3.71
CA ILE A 110 4.82 11.62 -4.56
C ILE A 110 3.82 10.83 -5.41
N ALA A 111 2.68 10.45 -4.86
CA ALA A 111 1.65 9.74 -5.60
C ALA A 111 1.09 10.58 -6.76
N HIS A 112 0.75 11.83 -6.51
CA HIS A 112 0.28 12.74 -7.55
C HIS A 112 1.30 12.95 -8.68
N GLU A 113 2.59 13.05 -8.36
CA GLU A 113 3.64 13.11 -9.37
C GLU A 113 3.70 11.83 -10.21
N VAL A 114 3.57 10.65 -9.58
CA VAL A 114 3.53 9.38 -10.30
C VAL A 114 2.28 9.26 -11.16
N PHE A 115 1.10 9.61 -10.63
CA PHE A 115 -0.16 9.57 -11.37
C PHE A 115 -0.10 10.47 -12.61
N ALA A 116 0.40 11.69 -12.46
CA ALA A 116 0.60 12.60 -13.59
C ALA A 116 1.55 12.01 -14.64
N ALA A 117 2.65 11.39 -14.21
CA ALA A 117 3.64 10.79 -15.11
C ALA A 117 3.10 9.58 -15.91
N VAL A 118 2.10 8.86 -15.37
CA VAL A 118 1.46 7.72 -16.05
C VAL A 118 0.09 8.05 -16.64
N GLY A 119 -0.34 9.31 -16.60
CA GLY A 119 -1.59 9.78 -17.19
C GLY A 119 -2.86 9.40 -16.43
N VAL A 120 -2.74 9.04 -15.15
CA VAL A 120 -3.88 8.72 -14.28
C VAL A 120 -4.42 10.02 -13.67
N LYS A 121 -5.72 10.24 -13.81
CA LYS A 121 -6.41 11.38 -13.20
C LYS A 121 -7.06 10.94 -11.89
N VAL A 122 -6.83 11.69 -10.84
CA VAL A 122 -7.54 11.55 -9.56
C VAL A 122 -8.73 12.48 -9.59
N GLN A 123 -9.93 11.94 -9.43
CA GLN A 123 -11.10 12.76 -9.13
C GLN A 123 -11.06 13.03 -7.63
N VAL A 124 -10.77 14.25 -7.26
CA VAL A 124 -10.93 14.72 -5.88
C VAL A 124 -12.40 15.11 -5.76
N GLU A 125 -13.20 14.24 -5.16
CA GLU A 125 -14.50 14.64 -4.68
C GLU A 125 -14.27 15.65 -3.55
N GLN A 126 -14.99 16.76 -3.58
CA GLN A 126 -15.00 17.64 -2.42
C GLN A 126 -15.65 16.85 -1.29
N ASP A 127 -14.96 16.77 -0.16
CA ASP A 127 -15.50 16.15 1.04
C ASP A 127 -16.87 16.70 1.36
N GLY A 128 -17.72 15.83 1.90
CA GLY A 128 -19.10 16.19 2.22
C GLY A 128 -19.16 17.35 3.21
N ASN A 129 -20.31 17.98 3.24
CA ASN A 129 -20.61 19.05 4.21
C ASN A 129 -21.23 18.48 5.49
N GLU A 130 -20.80 17.27 5.89
CA GLU A 130 -21.31 16.63 7.11
C GLU A 130 -20.98 17.50 8.31
N SER A 131 -21.95 17.66 9.18
CA SER A 131 -21.77 18.30 10.47
C SER A 131 -20.91 17.41 11.39
N LEU A 132 -20.33 18.02 12.42
CA LEU A 132 -19.57 17.27 13.43
C LEU A 132 -20.44 16.17 14.09
N GLU A 133 -21.73 16.43 14.28
CA GLU A 133 -22.67 15.48 14.86
C GLU A 133 -22.88 14.27 13.94
N GLU A 134 -23.07 14.50 12.64
CA GLU A 134 -23.19 13.42 11.63
C GLU A 134 -21.90 12.59 11.56
N LEU A 135 -20.72 13.21 11.59
CA LEU A 135 -19.44 12.50 11.61
C LEU A 135 -19.25 11.66 12.88
N MET A 136 -19.70 12.17 14.03
CA MET A 136 -19.66 11.43 15.29
C MET A 136 -20.59 10.23 15.25
N ASP A 137 -21.82 10.39 14.74
CA ASP A 137 -22.79 9.31 14.60
C ASP A 137 -22.28 8.22 13.63
N MET A 138 -21.68 8.62 12.50
CA MET A 138 -21.05 7.69 11.55
C MET A 138 -19.92 6.90 12.21
N GLY A 139 -19.07 7.57 12.98
CA GLY A 139 -17.97 6.94 13.71
C GLY A 139 -18.48 5.96 14.78
N GLN A 140 -19.53 6.34 15.52
CA GLN A 140 -20.15 5.50 16.52
C GLN A 140 -20.76 4.24 15.90
N ASN A 141 -21.52 4.38 14.81
CA ASN A 141 -22.13 3.27 14.09
C ASN A 141 -21.06 2.30 13.55
N LEU A 142 -19.97 2.83 12.98
CA LEU A 142 -18.86 2.01 12.49
C LEU A 142 -18.17 1.22 13.63
N LEU A 143 -18.00 1.84 14.79
CA LEU A 143 -17.43 1.17 15.95
C LEU A 143 -18.33 0.03 16.47
N GLU A 144 -19.63 0.25 16.48
CA GLU A 144 -20.60 -0.78 16.85
C GLU A 144 -20.60 -1.95 15.86
N GLU A 145 -20.51 -1.65 14.55
CA GLU A 145 -20.40 -2.67 13.50
C GLU A 145 -19.13 -3.50 13.63
N LEU A 146 -17.97 -2.86 13.88
CA LEU A 146 -16.66 -3.53 13.91
C LEU A 146 -16.42 -4.29 15.22
N HIS A 147 -16.92 -3.78 16.34
CA HIS A 147 -16.53 -4.30 17.68
C HIS A 147 -17.72 -4.71 18.54
N GLY A 148 -18.95 -4.50 18.07
CA GLY A 148 -20.17 -4.72 18.85
C GLY A 148 -20.22 -3.81 20.10
N GLU A 149 -21.05 -4.17 21.07
CA GLU A 149 -21.21 -3.39 22.31
C GLU A 149 -19.90 -3.13 23.08
N ARG A 150 -18.86 -3.94 22.87
CA ARG A 150 -17.54 -3.73 23.49
C ARG A 150 -16.77 -2.54 22.93
N GLY A 151 -17.03 -2.15 21.68
CA GLY A 151 -16.35 -1.02 21.03
C GLY A 151 -16.75 0.31 21.66
N THR A 152 -18.03 0.46 21.99
CA THR A 152 -18.57 1.67 22.57
C THR A 152 -18.19 1.86 24.05
N GLN A 153 -18.00 0.77 24.79
CA GLN A 153 -17.53 0.81 26.18
C GLN A 153 -16.04 1.08 26.34
N GLY A 154 -15.22 0.69 25.34
CA GLY A 154 -13.76 0.85 25.37
C GLY A 154 -13.27 2.27 25.12
N LEU A 155 -14.00 3.07 24.38
CA LEU A 155 -13.62 4.47 24.07
C LEU A 155 -13.64 5.42 25.27
N SER A 156 -14.39 5.07 26.32
CA SER A 156 -14.38 5.80 27.60
C SER A 156 -13.03 5.73 28.33
N LEU A 157 -12.13 4.82 27.92
CA LEU A 157 -10.84 4.60 28.56
C LEU A 157 -9.65 5.17 27.78
N ILE A 158 -9.87 5.65 26.56
CA ILE A 158 -8.83 6.31 25.75
C ILE A 158 -9.07 7.82 25.83
N HIS A 159 -8.88 8.38 26.99
CA HIS A 159 -8.67 9.82 27.12
C HIS A 159 -7.21 10.09 26.72
N ILE A 160 -7.00 10.47 25.48
CA ILE A 160 -5.82 11.20 25.05
C ILE A 160 -6.13 12.68 25.20
#